data_7bc8bcf6dd64cc7e86d9e46e55526dec
#
_entry.id   7bc8bcf6dd64cc7e86d9e46e55526dec
#
_cell.length_a   1.000
_cell.length_b   1.000
_cell.length_c   1.000
_cell.angle_alpha   90.00
_cell.angle_beta   90.00
_cell.angle_gamma   90.00
#
_symmetry.space_group_name_H-M   'P 1'
#
loop_
_entity.id
_entity.type
_entity.pdbx_description
1 polymer ?
#
loop_
_entity_poly.entity_id
_entity_poly.type
_entity_poly.pdbx_seq_one_letter_code
_entity_poly.pdbx_strand_id
1 'polypeptide(L)'
;MKIVVMKFGGTSVEDATAINRTAAIVAGRVAMGKSPTVVVSAMAKVTDQLLRAAAASAEGDRTGALAISSRLRSRHRDTAC
;
A
#
# COMPACT_ATOMS: atom_id res chain seq x y z
N MET A 1 -8.87 -7.12 -27.24
CA MET A 1 -8.47 -7.37 -25.84
C MET A 1 -9.44 -6.67 -24.89
N LYS A 2 -9.96 -7.39 -23.91
CA LYS A 2 -10.96 -6.87 -22.99
C LYS A 2 -10.30 -6.15 -21.83
N ILE A 3 -10.70 -4.90 -21.57
CA ILE A 3 -10.20 -4.14 -20.42
C ILE A 3 -10.98 -4.56 -19.19
N VAL A 4 -10.27 -4.83 -18.10
CA VAL A 4 -10.83 -5.14 -16.78
C VAL A 4 -10.26 -4.15 -15.78
N VAL A 5 -11.14 -3.51 -14.99
CA VAL A 5 -10.71 -2.64 -13.89
C VAL A 5 -10.70 -3.46 -12.61
N MET A 6 -9.56 -3.47 -11.93
CA MET A 6 -9.37 -4.22 -10.68
C MET A 6 -8.95 -3.27 -9.58
N LYS A 7 -9.70 -3.27 -8.48
CA LYS A 7 -9.37 -2.44 -7.31
C LYS A 7 -8.99 -3.33 -6.14
N PHE A 8 -7.89 -3.01 -5.49
CA PHE A 8 -7.40 -3.70 -4.30
C PHE A 8 -7.29 -2.72 -3.13
N GLY A 9 -7.95 -3.07 -2.01
CA GLY A 9 -7.89 -2.27 -0.79
C GLY A 9 -6.60 -2.49 -0.01
N GLY A 10 -6.48 -1.80 1.12
CA GLY A 10 -5.26 -1.80 1.93
C GLY A 10 -4.84 -3.17 2.47
N THR A 11 -5.78 -4.07 2.75
CA THR A 11 -5.46 -5.42 3.23
C THR A 11 -4.85 -6.29 2.12
N SER A 12 -5.17 -6.02 0.86
CA SER A 12 -4.60 -6.73 -0.29
C SER A 12 -3.16 -6.32 -0.57
N VAL A 13 -2.69 -5.24 0.03
CA VAL A 13 -1.31 -4.74 -0.14
C VAL A 13 -0.66 -4.46 1.22
N GLU A 14 -1.11 -5.13 2.28
CA GLU A 14 -0.65 -4.84 3.64
C GLU A 14 0.76 -5.36 3.95
N ASP A 15 1.20 -6.40 3.26
CA ASP A 15 2.52 -7.00 3.42
C ASP A 15 2.96 -7.69 2.13
N ALA A 16 4.17 -8.26 2.13
CA ALA A 16 4.74 -8.92 0.96
C ALA A 16 3.88 -10.11 0.51
N THR A 17 3.34 -10.89 1.44
CA THR A 17 2.50 -12.04 1.14
C THR A 17 1.22 -11.61 0.42
N ALA A 18 0.56 -10.57 0.93
CA ALA A 18 -0.66 -10.02 0.32
C ALA A 18 -0.37 -9.44 -1.06
N ILE A 19 0.72 -8.71 -1.23
CA ILE A 19 1.12 -8.14 -2.52
C ILE A 19 1.41 -9.24 -3.53
N ASN A 20 2.10 -10.29 -3.15
CA ASN A 20 2.36 -11.43 -4.04
C ASN A 20 1.08 -12.13 -4.46
N ARG A 21 0.11 -12.27 -3.55
CA ARG A 21 -1.21 -12.84 -3.86
C ARG A 21 -1.96 -11.95 -4.85
N THR A 22 -1.96 -10.65 -4.62
CA THR A 22 -2.58 -9.67 -5.52
C THR A 22 -1.94 -9.69 -6.89
N ALA A 23 -0.61 -9.74 -6.96
CA ALA A 23 0.12 -9.83 -8.22
C ALA A 23 -0.24 -11.11 -8.99
N ALA A 24 -0.41 -12.23 -8.31
CA ALA A 24 -0.82 -13.48 -8.93
C ALA A 24 -2.22 -13.38 -9.54
N ILE A 25 -3.15 -12.70 -8.87
CA ILE A 25 -4.50 -12.47 -9.39
C ILE A 25 -4.44 -11.64 -10.67
N VAL A 26 -3.66 -10.57 -10.68
CA VAL A 26 -3.48 -9.71 -11.87
C VAL A 26 -2.85 -10.50 -13.02
N ALA A 27 -1.81 -11.26 -12.73
CA ALA A 27 -1.14 -12.10 -13.73
C ALA A 27 -2.11 -13.13 -14.35
N GLY A 28 -3.01 -13.67 -13.52
CA GLY A 28 -4.05 -14.59 -14.01
C GLY A 28 -4.97 -13.94 -15.02
N ARG A 29 -5.35 -12.68 -14.84
CA ARG A 29 -6.18 -11.95 -15.80
C ARG A 29 -5.45 -11.70 -17.12
N VAL A 30 -4.16 -11.35 -17.03
CA VAL A 30 -3.32 -11.18 -18.25
C VAL A 30 -3.23 -12.50 -19.02
N ALA A 31 -3.02 -13.61 -18.32
CA ALA A 31 -2.96 -14.93 -18.94
C ALA A 31 -4.27 -15.33 -19.65
N MET A 32 -5.41 -14.76 -19.21
CA MET A 32 -6.71 -14.96 -19.85
C MET A 32 -6.94 -14.05 -21.06
N GLY A 33 -5.93 -13.32 -21.51
CA GLY A 33 -6.03 -12.40 -22.63
C GLY A 33 -6.70 -11.08 -22.31
N LYS A 34 -6.83 -10.73 -21.04
CA LYS A 34 -7.42 -9.47 -20.60
C LYS A 34 -6.35 -8.41 -20.38
N SER A 35 -6.75 -7.14 -20.45
CA SER A 35 -5.88 -6.00 -20.17
C SER A 35 -6.34 -5.34 -18.86
N PRO A 36 -5.75 -5.69 -17.71
CA PRO A 36 -6.19 -5.14 -16.44
C PRO A 36 -5.68 -3.71 -16.21
N THR A 37 -6.58 -2.84 -15.76
CA THR A 37 -6.23 -1.56 -15.16
C THR A 37 -6.33 -1.75 -13.65
N VAL A 38 -5.22 -1.61 -12.94
CA VAL A 38 -5.14 -1.93 -11.51
C VAL A 38 -5.11 -0.64 -10.69
N VAL A 39 -6.03 -0.55 -9.73
CA VAL A 39 -6.07 0.55 -8.77
C VAL A 39 -5.80 -0.03 -7.39
N VAL A 40 -4.80 0.48 -6.70
CA VAL A 40 -4.44 0.04 -5.36
C VAL A 40 -4.55 1.20 -4.36
N SER A 41 -4.88 0.89 -3.12
CA SER A 41 -4.82 1.86 -2.04
C SER A 41 -3.42 1.85 -1.40
N ALA A 42 -3.22 2.73 -0.41
CA ALA A 42 -2.06 2.62 0.48
C ALA A 42 -2.13 1.30 1.25
N MET A 43 -1.00 0.84 1.77
CA MET A 43 -0.96 -0.33 2.66
C MET A 43 -1.88 -0.10 3.86
N ALA A 44 -2.44 -1.18 4.41
CA ALA A 44 -3.34 -1.09 5.56
C ALA A 44 -2.74 -0.26 6.69
N LYS A 45 -3.52 0.63 7.27
CA LYS A 45 -3.17 1.53 8.40
C LYS A 45 -2.16 2.64 8.06
N VAL A 46 -1.69 2.74 6.82
CA VAL A 46 -0.74 3.81 6.43
C VAL A 46 -1.41 5.17 6.50
N THR A 47 -2.65 5.30 6.01
CA THR A 47 -3.37 6.58 6.06
C THR A 47 -3.53 7.07 7.51
N ASP A 48 -3.90 6.18 8.44
CA ASP A 48 -4.03 6.53 9.85
C ASP A 48 -2.70 7.01 10.44
N GLN A 49 -1.60 6.36 10.09
CA GLN A 49 -0.27 6.74 10.56
C GLN A 49 0.18 8.08 9.98
N LEU A 50 -0.14 8.35 8.73
CA LEU A 50 0.14 9.65 8.12
C LEU A 50 -0.64 10.77 8.81
N LEU A 51 -1.91 10.53 9.14
CA LEU A 51 -2.72 11.49 9.88
C LEU A 51 -2.15 11.74 11.28
N ARG A 52 -1.66 10.70 11.94
CA ARG A 52 -1.01 10.83 13.26
C ARG A 52 0.28 11.65 13.16
N ALA A 53 1.09 11.41 12.13
CA ALA A 53 2.31 12.18 11.91
C ALA A 53 1.99 13.66 11.66
N ALA A 54 0.95 13.94 10.88
CA ALA A 54 0.51 15.30 10.63
C ALA A 54 0.03 15.99 11.91
N ALA A 55 -0.74 15.28 12.74
CA ALA A 55 -1.22 15.80 14.03
C ALA A 55 -0.05 16.09 14.98
N ALA A 56 0.91 15.19 15.09
CA ALA A 56 2.09 15.38 15.93
C ALA A 56 2.90 16.59 15.46
N SER A 57 3.09 16.74 14.15
CA SER A 57 3.79 17.88 13.57
C SER A 57 3.07 19.20 13.87
N ALA A 58 1.75 19.23 13.76
CA ALA A 58 0.93 20.41 14.05
C ALA A 58 1.01 20.81 15.52
N GLU A 59 1.19 19.85 16.42
CA GLU A 59 1.36 20.08 17.86
C GLU A 59 2.79 20.45 18.26
N GLY A 60 3.72 20.46 17.31
CA GLY A 60 5.13 20.74 17.59
C GLY A 60 5.93 19.53 18.04
N ASP A 61 5.35 18.33 18.03
CA ASP A 61 6.03 17.08 18.38
C ASP A 61 6.83 16.56 17.19
N ARG A 62 7.97 17.17 16.95
CA ARG A 62 8.84 16.79 15.83
C ARG A 62 9.39 15.37 15.98
N THR A 63 9.79 15.00 17.17
CA THR A 63 10.34 13.66 17.46
C THR A 63 9.30 12.58 17.16
N GLY A 64 8.06 12.78 17.62
CA GLY A 64 6.96 11.86 17.35
C GLY A 64 6.64 11.74 15.88
N ALA A 65 6.56 12.87 15.18
CA ALA A 65 6.31 12.88 13.74
C ALA A 65 7.39 12.14 12.96
N LEU A 66 8.67 12.39 13.28
CA LEU A 66 9.80 11.72 12.64
C LEU A 66 9.83 10.21 12.93
N ALA A 67 9.47 9.81 14.15
CA ALA A 67 9.41 8.40 14.52
C ALA A 67 8.36 7.65 13.68
N ILE A 68 7.19 8.25 13.49
CA ILE A 68 6.13 7.66 12.65
C ILE A 68 6.59 7.57 11.20
N SER A 69 7.15 8.63 10.65
CA SER A 69 7.67 8.68 9.29
C SER A 69 8.73 7.61 9.05
N SER A 70 9.65 7.45 10.01
CA SER A 70 10.72 6.46 9.92
C SER A 70 10.17 5.02 9.91
N ARG A 71 9.16 4.73 10.73
CA ARG A 71 8.52 3.42 10.77
C ARG A 71 7.78 3.12 9.46
N LEU A 72 7.11 4.11 8.88
CA LEU A 72 6.44 3.96 7.58
C LEU A 72 7.45 3.63 6.48
N ARG A 73 8.59 4.33 6.46
CA ARG A 73 9.66 4.08 5.50
C ARG A 73 10.19 2.65 5.63
N SER A 74 10.49 2.21 6.85
CA SER A 74 11.00 0.86 7.12
C SER A 74 9.99 -0.20 6.68
N ARG A 75 8.71 -0.01 6.98
CA ARG A 75 7.66 -0.94 6.59
C ARG A 75 7.58 -1.13 5.08
N HIS A 76 7.62 -0.03 4.33
CA HIS A 76 7.56 -0.10 2.87
C HIS A 76 8.83 -0.74 2.29
N ARG A 77 9.99 -0.38 2.83
CA ARG A 77 11.26 -0.96 2.39
C ARG A 77 11.29 -2.47 2.64
N ASP A 78 10.92 -2.90 3.84
CA ASP A 78 10.94 -4.31 4.22
C ASP A 78 9.96 -5.13 3.38
N THR A 79 8.83 -4.53 3.01
CA THR A 79 7.84 -5.18 2.14
C THR A 79 8.37 -5.36 0.73
N ALA A 80 9.11 -4.37 0.21
CA ALA A 80 9.64 -4.38 -1.17
C ALA A 80 10.92 -5.22 -1.32
N CYS A 81 11.65 -5.39 -0.25
CA CYS A 81 12.88 -6.16 -0.23
C CYS A 81 12.70 -7.44 0.56
#